data_b445c9e056df093667f14622e426aa5a
#
_entry.id   b445c9e056df093667f14622e426aa5a
#
_cell.length_a   1.000
_cell.length_b   1.000
_cell.length_c   1.000
_cell.angle_alpha   90.00
_cell.angle_beta   90.00
_cell.angle_gamma   90.00
#
_symmetry.space_group_name_H-M   'P 1'
#
loop_
_entity.id
_entity.type
_entity.pdbx_description
1 polymer ?
#
loop_
_entity_poly.entity_id
_entity_poly.type
_entity_poly.pdbx_seq_one_letter_code
_entity_poly.pdbx_strand_id
1 'polypeptide(L)'
;MYFLIMAETYNQKRVFKNTLLLYARMLLTMWLNLYTTRLVLVNLGVEDMGVYGVVGSITNLFTVFVSGITSAIQRFITFELGRKEGNVNSVFCTSLNLLFIASFFLLVLLEVGGLWMLNHTLNIPEESVKAAFWVFQLSVLTCLVSMVSIPYNA
;
A
#
# COMPACT_ATOMS: atom_id res chain seq x y z
N MET A 1 16.43 -27.94 -33.45
CA MET A 1 17.43 -26.94 -33.01
C MET A 1 17.02 -25.51 -33.40
N TYR A 2 16.69 -25.21 -34.66
CA TYR A 2 16.25 -23.88 -35.11
C TYR A 2 14.94 -23.36 -34.46
N PHE A 3 13.98 -24.24 -34.17
CA PHE A 3 12.71 -23.86 -33.57
C PHE A 3 12.83 -23.38 -32.10
N LEU A 4 13.74 -23.97 -31.34
CA LEU A 4 14.04 -23.56 -29.96
C LEU A 4 14.71 -22.19 -29.91
N ILE A 5 15.63 -21.92 -30.84
CA ILE A 5 16.34 -20.63 -30.92
C ILE A 5 15.37 -19.50 -31.34
N MET A 6 14.42 -19.76 -32.22
CA MET A 6 13.38 -18.79 -32.61
C MET A 6 12.40 -18.51 -31.45
N ALA A 7 12.01 -19.53 -30.69
CA ALA A 7 11.14 -19.36 -29.53
C ALA A 7 11.80 -18.53 -28.42
N GLU A 8 13.09 -18.75 -28.21
CA GLU A 8 13.90 -18.03 -27.23
C GLU A 8 14.11 -16.54 -27.60
N THR A 9 14.38 -16.26 -28.86
CA THR A 9 14.51 -14.88 -29.39
C THR A 9 13.17 -14.12 -29.39
N TYR A 10 12.07 -14.80 -29.64
CA TYR A 10 10.73 -14.20 -29.56
C TYR A 10 10.35 -13.86 -28.13
N ASN A 11 10.69 -14.73 -27.19
CA ASN A 11 10.46 -14.52 -25.75
C ASN A 11 11.32 -13.36 -25.22
N GLN A 12 12.57 -13.25 -25.63
CA GLN A 12 13.45 -12.15 -25.25
C GLN A 12 12.96 -10.80 -25.75
N LYS A 13 12.45 -10.70 -27.00
CA LYS A 13 11.85 -9.45 -27.51
C LYS A 13 10.62 -9.02 -26.75
N ARG A 14 9.77 -9.96 -26.33
CA ARG A 14 8.58 -9.68 -25.50
C ARG A 14 8.99 -9.20 -24.11
N VAL A 15 9.94 -9.89 -23.50
CA VAL A 15 10.48 -9.50 -22.18
C VAL A 15 11.08 -8.11 -22.26
N PHE A 16 11.90 -7.84 -23.26
CA PHE A 16 12.52 -6.53 -23.45
C PHE A 16 11.47 -5.42 -23.63
N LYS A 17 10.46 -5.63 -24.46
CA LYS A 17 9.37 -4.67 -24.67
C LYS A 17 8.57 -4.42 -23.39
N ASN A 18 8.24 -5.47 -22.63
CA ASN A 18 7.52 -5.34 -21.37
C ASN A 18 8.36 -4.61 -20.33
N THR A 19 9.65 -4.92 -20.25
CA THR A 19 10.59 -4.24 -19.36
C THR A 19 10.72 -2.76 -19.72
N LEU A 20 10.82 -2.43 -21.00
CA LEU A 20 10.89 -1.04 -21.46
C LEU A 20 9.62 -0.26 -21.10
N LEU A 21 8.44 -0.88 -21.25
CA LEU A 21 7.16 -0.29 -20.86
C LEU A 21 7.07 -0.07 -19.34
N LEU A 22 7.59 -1.01 -18.53
CA LEU A 22 7.67 -0.86 -17.08
C LEU A 22 8.58 0.31 -16.68
N TYR A 23 9.74 0.44 -17.31
CA TYR A 23 10.64 1.58 -17.10
C TYR A 23 9.98 2.91 -17.49
N ALA A 24 9.34 2.95 -18.66
CA ALA A 24 8.63 4.15 -19.11
C ALA A 24 7.52 4.55 -18.11
N ARG A 25 6.73 3.59 -17.62
CA ARG A 25 5.74 3.82 -16.57
C ARG A 25 6.38 4.33 -15.28
N MET A 26 7.50 3.75 -14.86
CA MET A 26 8.20 4.15 -13.65
C MET A 26 8.72 5.58 -13.75
N LEU A 27 9.35 5.95 -14.87
CA LEU A 27 9.84 7.32 -15.14
C LEU A 27 8.69 8.32 -15.16
N LEU A 28 7.56 7.97 -15.80
CA LEU A 28 6.38 8.82 -15.85
C LEU A 28 5.79 9.04 -14.46
N THR A 29 5.68 7.97 -13.67
CA THR A 29 5.19 8.06 -12.28
C THR A 29 6.13 8.91 -11.42
N MET A 30 7.44 8.75 -11.57
CA MET A 30 8.44 9.55 -10.85
C MET A 30 8.31 11.03 -11.21
N TRP A 31 8.18 11.36 -12.50
CA TRP A 31 8.00 12.73 -12.96
C TRP A 31 6.72 13.36 -12.44
N LEU A 32 5.59 12.61 -12.49
CA LEU A 32 4.31 13.04 -11.93
C LEU A 32 4.42 13.30 -10.42
N ASN A 33 5.08 12.42 -9.67
CA ASN A 33 5.26 12.59 -8.23
C ASN A 33 6.06 13.86 -7.91
N LEU A 34 7.15 14.12 -8.63
CA LEU A 34 7.94 15.35 -8.45
C LEU A 34 7.11 16.61 -8.76
N TYR A 35 6.36 16.58 -9.85
CA TYR A 35 5.50 17.68 -10.24
C TYR A 35 4.39 17.93 -9.21
N THR A 36 3.71 16.85 -8.74
CA THR A 36 2.66 16.92 -7.73
C THR A 36 3.22 17.45 -6.40
N THR A 37 4.37 16.96 -5.96
CA THR A 37 5.00 17.44 -4.72
C THR A 37 5.29 18.94 -4.79
N ARG A 38 5.77 19.43 -5.95
CA ARG A 38 6.02 20.86 -6.15
C ARG A 38 4.71 21.68 -6.10
N LEU A 39 3.65 21.19 -6.75
CA LEU A 39 2.34 21.86 -6.72
C LEU A 39 1.77 21.92 -5.31
N VAL A 40 1.84 20.81 -4.57
CA VAL A 40 1.37 20.74 -3.19
C VAL A 40 2.14 21.73 -2.32
N LEU A 41 3.47 21.77 -2.43
CA LEU A 41 4.31 22.69 -1.66
C LEU A 41 3.99 24.16 -1.95
N VAL A 42 3.75 24.52 -3.22
CA VAL A 42 3.44 25.90 -3.61
C VAL A 42 2.06 26.35 -3.15
N ASN A 43 1.07 25.44 -3.16
CA ASN A 43 -0.31 25.78 -2.82
C ASN A 43 -0.63 25.65 -1.32
N LEU A 44 -0.07 24.65 -0.63
CA LEU A 44 -0.29 24.45 0.81
C LEU A 44 0.69 25.24 1.68
N GLY A 45 1.88 25.52 1.16
CA GLY A 45 2.96 26.07 1.97
C GLY A 45 3.76 25.00 2.73
N VAL A 46 4.85 25.42 3.35
CA VAL A 46 5.77 24.54 4.05
C VAL A 46 5.14 23.97 5.32
N GLU A 47 4.32 24.76 6.00
CA GLU A 47 3.72 24.43 7.28
C GLU A 47 2.68 23.32 7.17
N ASP A 48 1.71 23.45 6.26
CA ASP A 48 0.68 22.43 5.99
C ASP A 48 1.26 21.17 5.34
N MET A 49 2.31 21.30 4.52
CA MET A 49 3.03 20.13 4.00
C MET A 49 3.75 19.37 5.10
N GLY A 50 4.26 20.05 6.12
CA GLY A 50 4.81 19.42 7.33
C GLY A 50 3.76 18.60 8.07
N VAL A 51 2.58 19.17 8.31
CA VAL A 51 1.44 18.47 8.93
C VAL A 51 1.03 17.23 8.11
N TYR A 52 0.89 17.37 6.80
CA TYR A 52 0.59 16.24 5.90
C TYR A 52 1.64 15.14 6.00
N GLY A 53 2.93 15.49 6.04
CA GLY A 53 4.03 14.55 6.17
C GLY A 53 4.02 13.78 7.50
N VAL A 54 3.75 14.48 8.62
CA VAL A 54 3.67 13.85 9.95
C VAL A 54 2.48 12.90 10.03
N VAL A 55 1.30 13.34 9.60
CA VAL A 55 0.08 12.50 9.58
C VAL A 55 0.28 11.26 8.69
N GLY A 56 0.88 11.44 7.49
CA GLY A 56 1.21 10.33 6.59
C GLY A 56 2.23 9.36 7.20
N SER A 57 3.19 9.85 7.98
CA SER A 57 4.19 9.02 8.63
C SER A 57 3.59 8.09 9.68
N ILE A 58 2.59 8.53 10.42
CA ILE A 58 1.85 7.68 11.38
C ILE A 58 1.24 6.48 10.66
N THR A 59 0.57 6.74 9.53
CA THR A 59 -0.05 5.67 8.73
C THR A 59 1.00 4.74 8.11
N ASN A 60 2.15 5.28 7.67
CA ASN A 60 3.24 4.49 7.09
C ASN A 60 3.88 3.52 8.09
N LEU A 61 3.93 3.84 9.38
CA LEU A 61 4.41 2.90 10.40
C LEU A 61 3.59 1.60 10.41
N PHE A 62 2.28 1.70 10.18
CA PHE A 62 1.40 0.52 10.16
C PHE A 62 1.53 -0.31 8.89
N THR A 63 2.03 0.25 7.77
CA THR A 63 2.29 -0.54 6.56
C THR A 63 3.36 -1.60 6.77
N VAL A 64 4.27 -1.42 7.71
CA VAL A 64 5.27 -2.43 8.10
C VAL A 64 4.58 -3.67 8.69
N PHE A 65 3.59 -3.48 9.57
CA PHE A 65 2.79 -4.59 10.12
C PHE A 65 1.97 -5.28 9.03
N VAL A 66 1.34 -4.49 8.17
CA VAL A 66 0.57 -5.00 7.03
C VAL A 66 1.44 -5.84 6.10
N SER A 67 2.68 -5.43 5.83
CA SER A 67 3.62 -6.18 4.97
C SER A 67 4.00 -7.53 5.56
N GLY A 68 4.15 -7.62 6.89
CA GLY A 68 4.40 -8.89 7.58
C GLY A 68 3.23 -9.87 7.42
N ILE A 69 2.00 -9.39 7.62
CA ILE A 69 0.78 -10.19 7.43
C ILE A 69 0.65 -10.63 5.97
N THR A 70 0.92 -9.74 5.03
CA THR A 70 0.90 -10.02 3.59
C THR A 70 1.83 -11.18 3.24
N SER A 71 3.08 -11.10 3.70
CA SER A 71 4.08 -12.15 3.44
C SER A 71 3.69 -13.50 4.03
N ALA A 72 3.07 -13.51 5.21
CA ALA A 72 2.55 -14.74 5.82
C ALA A 72 1.42 -15.36 4.99
N ILE A 73 0.44 -14.57 4.59
CA ILE A 73 -0.71 -15.03 3.79
C ILE A 73 -0.25 -15.55 2.43
N GLN A 74 0.63 -14.83 1.73
CA GLN A 74 1.20 -15.26 0.45
C GLN A 74 1.90 -16.61 0.59
N ARG A 75 2.67 -16.81 1.66
CA ARG A 75 3.32 -18.09 1.93
C ARG A 75 2.32 -19.23 2.11
N PHE A 76 1.25 -19.02 2.88
CA PHE A 76 0.23 -20.04 3.10
C PHE A 76 -0.53 -20.38 1.82
N ILE A 77 -0.93 -19.38 1.05
CA ILE A 77 -1.62 -19.59 -0.24
C ILE A 77 -0.71 -20.35 -1.21
N THR A 78 0.56 -19.93 -1.34
CA THR A 78 1.53 -20.60 -2.24
C THR A 78 1.79 -22.03 -1.82
N PHE A 79 1.88 -22.29 -0.52
CA PHE A 79 2.08 -23.64 0.01
C PHE A 79 0.89 -24.55 -0.33
N GLU A 80 -0.33 -24.06 -0.17
CA GLU A 80 -1.53 -24.83 -0.43
C GLU A 80 -1.76 -25.06 -1.94
N LEU A 81 -1.36 -24.09 -2.78
CA LEU A 81 -1.34 -24.25 -4.24
C LEU A 81 -0.39 -25.37 -4.70
N GLY A 82 0.72 -25.60 -3.99
CA GLY A 82 1.69 -26.65 -4.30
C GLY A 82 1.27 -28.05 -3.81
N ARG A 83 0.23 -28.14 -3.00
CA ARG A 83 -0.22 -29.40 -2.40
C ARG A 83 -1.19 -30.13 -3.34
N LYS A 84 -1.01 -31.43 -3.55
CA LYS A 84 -1.86 -32.23 -4.48
C LYS A 84 -3.35 -32.25 -4.12
N GLU A 85 -3.70 -32.10 -2.85
CA GLU A 85 -5.08 -32.04 -2.33
C GLU A 85 -5.31 -30.73 -1.59
N GLY A 86 -4.68 -29.65 -2.03
CA GLY A 86 -4.76 -28.34 -1.38
C GLY A 86 -6.16 -27.72 -1.52
N ASN A 87 -6.72 -27.22 -0.42
CA ASN A 87 -7.96 -26.50 -0.40
C ASN A 87 -7.70 -24.98 -0.36
N VAL A 88 -7.26 -24.43 -1.50
CA VAL A 88 -6.93 -23.00 -1.65
C VAL A 88 -8.10 -22.10 -1.26
N ASN A 89 -9.33 -22.53 -1.57
CA ASN A 89 -10.53 -21.75 -1.24
C ASN A 89 -10.73 -21.62 0.29
N SER A 90 -10.46 -22.69 1.05
CA SER A 90 -10.53 -22.64 2.52
C SER A 90 -9.48 -21.70 3.10
N VAL A 91 -8.24 -21.75 2.59
CA VAL A 91 -7.16 -20.85 3.04
C VAL A 91 -7.48 -19.41 2.67
N PHE A 92 -8.01 -19.16 1.48
CA PHE A 92 -8.42 -17.83 1.04
C PHE A 92 -9.54 -17.25 1.93
N CYS A 93 -10.61 -18.01 2.20
CA CYS A 93 -11.70 -17.57 3.07
C CYS A 93 -11.22 -17.33 4.51
N THR A 94 -10.36 -18.21 5.03
CA THR A 94 -9.78 -18.04 6.37
C THR A 94 -8.90 -16.80 6.44
N SER A 95 -8.08 -16.56 5.43
CA SER A 95 -7.25 -15.35 5.32
C SER A 95 -8.08 -14.09 5.26
N LEU A 96 -9.19 -14.08 4.50
CA LEU A 96 -10.12 -12.96 4.47
C LEU A 96 -10.71 -12.66 5.84
N ASN A 97 -11.24 -13.67 6.53
CA ASN A 97 -11.83 -13.50 7.87
C ASN A 97 -10.79 -12.95 8.87
N LEU A 98 -9.58 -13.49 8.85
CA LEU A 98 -8.48 -13.02 9.70
C LEU A 98 -8.12 -11.57 9.39
N LEU A 99 -8.06 -11.19 8.11
CA LEU A 99 -7.77 -9.82 7.70
C LEU A 99 -8.89 -8.85 8.09
N PHE A 100 -10.16 -9.25 8.02
CA PHE A 100 -11.25 -8.42 8.51
C PHE A 100 -11.15 -8.15 10.01
N ILE A 101 -10.85 -9.18 10.81
CA ILE A 101 -10.64 -9.02 12.25
C ILE A 101 -9.43 -8.12 12.53
N ALA A 102 -8.31 -8.37 11.83
CA ALA A 102 -7.10 -7.58 11.97
C ALA A 102 -7.30 -6.12 11.53
N SER A 103 -8.04 -5.88 10.44
CA SER A 103 -8.35 -4.52 9.96
C SER A 103 -9.25 -3.77 10.93
N PHE A 104 -10.22 -4.44 11.54
CA PHE A 104 -11.08 -3.83 12.57
C PHE A 104 -10.27 -3.44 13.82
N PHE A 105 -9.39 -4.33 14.27
CA PHE A 105 -8.50 -4.03 15.40
C PHE A 105 -7.55 -2.87 15.08
N LEU A 106 -6.98 -2.87 13.89
CA LEU A 106 -6.11 -1.80 13.42
C LEU A 106 -6.85 -0.46 13.31
N LEU A 107 -8.11 -0.48 12.83
CA LEU A 107 -8.96 0.71 12.77
C LEU A 107 -9.13 1.31 14.16
N VAL A 108 -9.54 0.52 15.14
CA VAL A 108 -9.73 0.98 16.51
C VAL A 108 -8.42 1.56 17.09
N LEU A 109 -7.31 0.89 16.86
CA LEU A 109 -6.00 1.31 17.34
C LEU A 109 -5.54 2.63 16.69
N LEU A 110 -5.75 2.78 15.37
CA LEU A 110 -5.44 4.01 14.64
C LEU A 110 -6.36 5.16 15.07
N GLU A 111 -7.67 4.92 15.19
CA GLU A 111 -8.61 5.96 15.63
C GLU A 111 -8.29 6.45 17.04
N VAL A 112 -8.14 5.53 18.00
CA VAL A 112 -7.85 5.92 19.39
C VAL A 112 -6.46 6.53 19.51
N GLY A 113 -5.44 5.86 18.99
CA GLY A 113 -4.04 6.31 19.11
C GLY A 113 -3.74 7.52 18.24
N GLY A 114 -4.21 7.54 17.00
CA GLY A 114 -3.97 8.62 16.06
C GLY A 114 -4.69 9.91 16.43
N LEU A 115 -5.97 9.82 16.83
CA LEU A 115 -6.72 10.99 17.29
C LEU A 115 -6.16 11.54 18.61
N TRP A 116 -5.74 10.67 19.51
CA TRP A 116 -5.08 11.10 20.74
C TRP A 116 -3.79 11.86 20.45
N MET A 117 -2.99 11.36 19.52
CA MET A 117 -1.73 11.97 19.11
C MET A 117 -1.94 13.30 18.38
N LEU A 118 -2.95 13.39 17.51
CA LEU A 118 -3.33 14.64 16.82
C LEU A 118 -3.74 15.72 17.80
N ASN A 119 -4.48 15.35 18.87
CA ASN A 119 -5.02 16.34 19.82
C ASN A 119 -4.05 16.73 20.93
N HIS A 120 -3.08 15.87 21.31
CA HIS A 120 -2.27 16.09 22.50
C HIS A 120 -0.77 16.26 22.21
N THR A 121 -0.28 15.69 21.12
CA THR A 121 1.16 15.63 20.87
C THR A 121 1.60 16.55 19.73
N LEU A 122 0.74 16.75 18.74
CA LEU A 122 1.06 17.57 17.58
C LEU A 122 0.59 19.01 17.80
N ASN A 123 1.55 19.93 17.72
CA ASN A 123 1.28 21.36 17.78
C ASN A 123 0.88 21.86 16.38
N ILE A 124 -0.37 21.57 15.98
CA ILE A 124 -0.92 21.91 14.67
C ILE A 124 -1.61 23.28 14.77
N PRO A 125 -1.34 24.23 13.84
CA PRO A 125 -2.09 25.48 13.77
C PRO A 125 -3.60 25.23 13.68
N GLU A 126 -4.40 26.03 14.41
CA GLU A 126 -5.86 25.84 14.48
C GLU A 126 -6.56 25.81 13.10
N GLU A 127 -6.02 26.55 12.14
CA GLU A 127 -6.52 26.60 10.77
C GLU A 127 -6.33 25.27 10.03
N SER A 128 -5.27 24.53 10.34
CA SER A 128 -4.90 23.27 9.64
C SER A 128 -5.42 22.01 10.33
N VAL A 129 -5.99 22.09 11.53
CA VAL A 129 -6.50 20.93 12.30
C VAL A 129 -7.57 20.17 11.53
N LYS A 130 -8.50 20.86 10.89
CA LYS A 130 -9.56 20.22 10.09
C LYS A 130 -9.00 19.48 8.88
N ALA A 131 -8.02 20.08 8.22
CA ALA A 131 -7.35 19.45 7.08
C ALA A 131 -6.56 18.21 7.54
N ALA A 132 -5.81 18.30 8.62
CA ALA A 132 -5.08 17.19 9.22
C ALA A 132 -6.00 16.01 9.59
N PHE A 133 -7.17 16.30 10.17
CA PHE A 133 -8.17 15.28 10.49
C PHE A 133 -8.67 14.56 9.24
N TRP A 134 -9.03 15.27 8.16
CA TRP A 134 -9.48 14.65 6.92
C TRP A 134 -8.37 13.83 6.24
N VAL A 135 -7.15 14.34 6.22
CA VAL A 135 -5.99 13.61 5.69
C VAL A 135 -5.77 12.32 6.48
N PHE A 136 -5.87 12.38 7.80
CA PHE A 136 -5.74 11.20 8.67
C PHE A 136 -6.82 10.16 8.36
N GLN A 137 -8.11 10.56 8.30
CA GLN A 137 -9.21 9.66 8.02
C GLN A 137 -9.10 8.97 6.65
N LEU A 138 -8.74 9.74 5.62
CA LEU A 138 -8.50 9.19 4.29
C LEU A 138 -7.30 8.24 4.26
N SER A 139 -6.25 8.52 5.03
CA SER A 139 -5.08 7.64 5.15
C SER A 139 -5.42 6.32 5.86
N VAL A 140 -6.21 6.37 6.92
CA VAL A 140 -6.73 5.18 7.62
C VAL A 140 -7.57 4.34 6.67
N LEU A 141 -8.48 4.96 5.93
CA LEU A 141 -9.31 4.27 4.93
C LEU A 141 -8.46 3.58 3.87
N THR A 142 -7.43 4.26 3.37
CA THR A 142 -6.50 3.70 2.39
C THR A 142 -5.76 2.48 2.94
N CYS A 143 -5.33 2.55 4.21
CA CYS A 143 -4.67 1.44 4.89
C CYS A 143 -5.60 0.21 4.99
N LEU A 144 -6.86 0.41 5.39
CA LEU A 144 -7.85 -0.66 5.50
C LEU A 144 -8.16 -1.32 4.15
N VAL A 145 -8.36 -0.51 3.10
CA VAL A 145 -8.58 -1.02 1.73
C VAL A 145 -7.38 -1.82 1.25
N SER A 146 -6.16 -1.36 1.54
CA SER A 146 -4.93 -2.08 1.20
C SER A 146 -4.86 -3.44 1.88
N MET A 147 -5.27 -3.56 3.15
CA MET A 147 -5.33 -4.85 3.87
C MET A 147 -6.30 -5.82 3.22
N VAL A 148 -7.51 -5.37 2.89
CA VAL A 148 -8.52 -6.23 2.24
C VAL A 148 -8.06 -6.70 0.86
N SER A 149 -7.23 -5.92 0.18
CA SER A 149 -6.69 -6.27 -1.14
C SER A 149 -5.60 -7.36 -1.11
N ILE A 150 -5.04 -7.70 0.06
CA ILE A 150 -3.91 -8.64 0.19
C ILE A 150 -4.20 -10.01 -0.44
N PRO A 151 -5.31 -10.71 -0.11
CA PRO A 151 -5.55 -12.06 -0.62
C PRO A 151 -5.79 -12.08 -2.14
N TYR A 152 -6.22 -10.95 -2.71
CA TYR A 152 -6.44 -10.83 -4.16
C TYR A 152 -5.14 -10.59 -4.93
N ASN A 153 -4.06 -10.19 -4.25
CA ASN A 153 -2.75 -9.93 -4.83
C ASN A 153 -1.72 -11.03 -4.49
N ALA A 154 -2.14 -12.07 -3.74
CA ALA A 154 -1.32 -13.22 -3.38
C ALA A 154 -1.40 -14.36 -4.42
#